data_3977c5cb2e60f1241483193685985446
#
_entry.id   3977c5cb2e60f1241483193685985446
#
_cell.length_a   1.000
_cell.length_b   1.000
_cell.length_c   1.000
_cell.angle_alpha   90.00
_cell.angle_beta   90.00
_cell.angle_gamma   90.00
#
_symmetry.space_group_name_H-M   'P 1'
#
loop_
_entity.id
_entity.type
_entity.pdbx_description
1 polymer ?
#
loop_
_entity_poly.entity_id
_entity_poly.type
_entity_poly.pdbx_seq_one_letter_code
_entity_poly.pdbx_strand_id
1 'polypeptide(L)'
;MSTTTLTRRTFLKASGGMLAGTLAFTTGPIALMAPSRSWALGLDTLTSRQGDVVLVVVRRLFPHSDLEDAVYALVVKSLDAKASDPEVAAVMAEGIDGLDAAAGGDWLSLGETRQLDILSDRAGTSFFELVRGDAVVSLYDNPLAYAHFGYEGEAGNAGYLTKGFDDLTWLPDPPKPEGGYLPGEATA
;
A
#
# COMPACT_ATOMS: atom_id res chain seq x y z
N MET A 1 -17.51 43.81 -19.43
CA MET A 1 -16.61 42.83 -18.76
C MET A 1 -17.22 42.49 -17.41
N SER A 2 -17.92 41.34 -17.32
CA SER A 2 -18.57 40.90 -16.07
C SER A 2 -17.59 40.07 -15.26
N THR A 3 -17.14 40.60 -14.15
CA THR A 3 -16.30 39.88 -13.18
C THR A 3 -17.17 38.93 -12.35
N THR A 4 -17.08 37.64 -12.63
CA THR A 4 -17.76 36.63 -11.81
C THR A 4 -16.98 36.42 -10.54
N THR A 5 -17.47 36.94 -9.42
CA THR A 5 -16.89 36.69 -8.09
C THR A 5 -17.19 35.25 -7.66
N LEU A 6 -16.20 34.41 -7.65
CA LEU A 6 -16.26 33.08 -7.07
C LEU A 6 -16.39 33.17 -5.55
N THR A 7 -17.54 32.81 -5.01
CA THR A 7 -17.75 32.74 -3.55
C THR A 7 -17.20 31.44 -3.00
N ARG A 8 -16.73 31.43 -1.72
CA ARG A 8 -16.26 30.23 -1.02
C ARG A 8 -17.25 29.06 -1.08
N ARG A 9 -18.56 29.38 -1.09
CA ARG A 9 -19.64 28.39 -1.19
C ARG A 9 -19.70 27.72 -2.57
N THR A 10 -19.42 28.46 -3.64
CA THR A 10 -19.38 27.93 -5.02
C THR A 10 -18.16 27.05 -5.21
N PHE A 11 -17.02 27.42 -4.64
CA PHE A 11 -15.80 26.62 -4.64
C PHE A 11 -15.97 25.30 -3.90
N LEU A 12 -16.56 25.32 -2.70
CA LEU A 12 -16.83 24.12 -1.89
C LEU A 12 -17.87 23.19 -2.54
N LYS A 13 -18.85 23.71 -3.25
CA LYS A 13 -19.81 22.89 -4.01
C LYS A 13 -19.16 22.24 -5.24
N ALA A 14 -18.26 22.93 -5.91
CA ALA A 14 -17.55 22.39 -7.06
C ALA A 14 -16.51 21.34 -6.66
N SER A 15 -15.78 21.57 -5.56
CA SER A 15 -14.80 20.61 -5.04
C SER A 15 -15.45 19.41 -4.34
N GLY A 16 -16.56 19.61 -3.63
CA GLY A 16 -17.30 18.53 -2.98
C GLY A 16 -17.95 17.55 -3.96
N GLY A 17 -18.35 18.03 -5.14
CA GLY A 17 -18.87 17.16 -6.20
C GLY A 17 -17.81 16.26 -6.85
N MET A 18 -16.57 16.73 -6.94
CA MET A 18 -15.44 15.92 -7.45
C MET A 18 -14.98 14.85 -6.44
N LEU A 19 -15.00 15.18 -5.14
CA LEU A 19 -14.60 14.21 -4.10
C LEU A 19 -15.69 13.14 -3.86
N ALA A 20 -16.98 13.47 -4.02
CA ALA A 20 -18.05 12.48 -3.88
C ALA A 20 -18.11 11.48 -5.06
N GLY A 21 -17.60 11.85 -6.24
CA GLY A 21 -17.53 10.96 -7.40
C GLY A 21 -16.44 9.87 -7.28
N THR A 22 -15.41 10.10 -6.47
CA THR A 22 -14.29 9.16 -6.29
C THR A 22 -14.48 8.18 -5.12
N LEU A 23 -15.46 8.39 -4.24
CA LEU A 23 -15.66 7.55 -3.04
C LEU A 23 -16.83 6.54 -3.15
N ALA A 24 -17.50 6.45 -4.30
CA ALA A 24 -18.68 5.58 -4.48
C ALA A 24 -18.38 4.21 -5.09
N PHE A 25 -17.15 3.69 -4.97
CA PHE A 25 -16.86 2.30 -5.36
C PHE A 25 -16.94 1.38 -4.15
N THR A 26 -18.17 1.09 -3.77
CA THR A 26 -18.47 0.11 -2.74
C THR A 26 -18.21 -1.31 -3.21
N THR A 27 -17.63 -2.08 -2.32
CA THR A 27 -17.53 -3.54 -2.27
C THR A 27 -18.79 -4.25 -2.78
N GLY A 28 -18.71 -4.86 -3.97
CA GLY A 28 -19.76 -5.71 -4.53
C GLY A 28 -19.35 -6.37 -5.86
N PRO A 29 -20.04 -7.40 -6.33
CA PRO A 29 -19.69 -8.11 -7.58
C PRO A 29 -19.70 -7.25 -8.85
N ILE A 30 -20.11 -5.99 -8.77
CA ILE A 30 -20.01 -4.99 -9.84
C ILE A 30 -18.55 -4.55 -10.08
N ALA A 31 -17.66 -4.80 -9.13
CA ALA A 31 -16.22 -4.46 -9.24
C ALA A 31 -15.49 -5.22 -10.37
N LEU A 32 -16.07 -6.31 -10.89
CA LEU A 32 -15.51 -7.08 -12.00
C LEU A 32 -15.75 -6.44 -13.37
N MET A 33 -16.64 -5.44 -13.47
CA MET A 33 -16.94 -4.72 -14.70
C MET A 33 -16.54 -3.23 -14.66
N ALA A 34 -15.95 -2.77 -13.58
CA ALA A 34 -15.45 -1.40 -13.51
C ALA A 34 -14.21 -1.25 -14.41
N PRO A 35 -14.14 -0.19 -15.23
CA PRO A 35 -12.90 0.15 -15.93
C PRO A 35 -11.76 0.27 -14.91
N SER A 36 -10.56 -0.10 -15.33
CA SER A 36 -9.38 -0.23 -14.49
C SER A 36 -9.24 0.88 -13.44
N ARG A 37 -8.94 0.50 -12.21
CA ARG A 37 -8.85 1.44 -11.08
C ARG A 37 -7.68 2.41 -11.21
N SER A 38 -6.66 2.04 -11.97
CA SER A 38 -5.45 2.83 -12.20
C SER A 38 -5.66 4.07 -13.06
N TRP A 39 -6.67 4.10 -13.96
CA TRP A 39 -6.94 5.29 -14.77
C TRP A 39 -7.39 6.50 -13.93
N ALA A 40 -7.98 6.26 -12.74
CA ALA A 40 -8.35 7.31 -11.81
C ALA A 40 -7.14 8.03 -11.19
N LEU A 41 -5.93 7.44 -11.30
CA LEU A 41 -4.71 7.98 -10.71
C LEU A 41 -3.98 8.99 -11.60
N GLY A 42 -4.31 9.06 -12.90
CA GLY A 42 -3.55 9.87 -13.84
C GLY A 42 -2.08 9.46 -13.85
N LEU A 43 -1.76 8.33 -14.46
CA LEU A 43 -0.41 7.83 -14.62
C LEU A 43 0.28 8.59 -15.76
N ASP A 44 1.56 8.93 -15.57
CA ASP A 44 2.34 9.70 -16.53
C ASP A 44 3.24 8.81 -17.40
N THR A 45 3.70 7.70 -16.86
CA THR A 45 4.66 6.78 -17.51
C THR A 45 4.09 5.39 -17.71
N LEU A 46 3.49 4.82 -16.67
CA LEU A 46 2.89 3.50 -16.73
C LEU A 46 1.57 3.53 -17.50
N THR A 47 1.32 2.51 -18.29
CA THR A 47 -0.01 2.30 -18.87
C THR A 47 -1.03 1.95 -17.77
N SER A 48 -2.31 2.19 -18.02
CA SER A 48 -3.39 1.82 -17.10
C SER A 48 -3.32 0.34 -16.69
N ARG A 49 -3.03 -0.55 -17.66
CA ARG A 49 -2.89 -1.98 -17.37
C ARG A 49 -1.71 -2.29 -16.45
N GLN A 50 -0.57 -1.65 -16.67
CA GLN A 50 0.60 -1.81 -15.80
C GLN A 50 0.29 -1.33 -14.38
N GLY A 51 -0.40 -0.22 -14.24
CA GLY A 51 -0.88 0.27 -12.95
C GLY A 51 -1.83 -0.70 -12.26
N ASP A 52 -2.75 -1.34 -12.99
CA ASP A 52 -3.66 -2.36 -12.44
C ASP A 52 -2.90 -3.59 -11.96
N VAL A 53 -1.91 -4.07 -12.74
CA VAL A 53 -1.05 -5.19 -12.33
C VAL A 53 -0.31 -4.86 -11.05
N VAL A 54 0.35 -3.69 -10.99
CA VAL A 54 1.08 -3.24 -9.80
C VAL A 54 0.16 -3.16 -8.58
N LEU A 55 -1.04 -2.58 -8.73
CA LEU A 55 -2.01 -2.49 -7.63
C LEU A 55 -2.35 -3.87 -7.07
N VAL A 56 -2.62 -4.84 -7.95
CA VAL A 56 -2.93 -6.21 -7.52
C VAL A 56 -1.70 -6.89 -6.92
N VAL A 57 -0.50 -6.73 -7.50
CA VAL A 57 0.75 -7.27 -6.95
C VAL A 57 0.95 -6.76 -5.52
N VAL A 58 0.85 -5.45 -5.28
CA VAL A 58 1.05 -4.88 -3.95
C VAL A 58 0.01 -5.39 -2.96
N ARG A 59 -1.24 -5.54 -3.37
CA ARG A 59 -2.28 -6.14 -2.53
C ARG A 59 -2.02 -7.61 -2.19
N ARG A 60 -1.41 -8.36 -3.09
CA ARG A 60 -1.03 -9.76 -2.83
C ARG A 60 0.16 -9.86 -1.90
N LEU A 61 1.12 -8.94 -2.00
CA LEU A 61 2.30 -8.91 -1.14
C LEU A 61 1.99 -8.39 0.27
N PHE A 62 1.05 -7.45 0.39
CA PHE A 62 0.66 -6.79 1.64
C PHE A 62 -0.87 -6.85 1.82
N PRO A 63 -1.42 -8.01 2.21
CA PRO A 63 -2.86 -8.28 2.23
C PRO A 63 -3.54 -7.72 3.47
N HIS A 64 -3.70 -6.41 3.56
CA HIS A 64 -4.49 -5.77 4.62
C HIS A 64 -5.95 -5.69 4.17
N SER A 65 -6.83 -6.48 4.78
CA SER A 65 -8.24 -6.61 4.37
C SER A 65 -9.00 -5.30 4.44
N ASP A 66 -8.69 -4.49 5.45
CA ASP A 66 -9.44 -3.28 5.78
C ASP A 66 -8.78 -1.99 5.28
N LEU A 67 -7.59 -2.09 4.67
CA LEU A 67 -6.90 -0.94 4.10
C LEU A 67 -7.46 -0.63 2.71
N GLU A 68 -7.88 0.62 2.52
CA GLU A 68 -8.52 1.07 1.28
C GLU A 68 -7.57 1.00 0.07
N ASP A 69 -8.13 0.73 -1.13
CA ASP A 69 -7.39 0.73 -2.39
C ASP A 69 -6.66 2.06 -2.66
N ALA A 70 -7.19 3.17 -2.15
CA ALA A 70 -6.56 4.47 -2.27
C ALA A 70 -5.15 4.54 -1.68
N VAL A 71 -4.89 3.79 -0.60
CA VAL A 71 -3.56 3.74 0.03
C VAL A 71 -2.59 2.93 -0.85
N TYR A 72 -3.04 1.81 -1.39
CA TYR A 72 -2.26 1.01 -2.35
C TYR A 72 -1.99 1.77 -3.66
N ALA A 73 -2.92 2.63 -4.07
CA ALA A 73 -2.76 3.48 -5.24
C ALA A 73 -1.59 4.46 -5.12
N LEU A 74 -1.19 4.86 -3.91
CA LEU A 74 -0.01 5.69 -3.69
C LEU A 74 1.28 4.96 -4.05
N VAL A 75 1.35 3.65 -3.83
CA VAL A 75 2.48 2.82 -4.30
C VAL A 75 2.55 2.82 -5.83
N VAL A 76 1.40 2.69 -6.50
CA VAL A 76 1.34 2.76 -7.97
C VAL A 76 1.85 4.11 -8.47
N LYS A 77 1.45 5.21 -7.82
CA LYS A 77 1.94 6.56 -8.18
C LYS A 77 3.43 6.72 -7.93
N SER A 78 3.96 6.17 -6.86
CA SER A 78 5.40 6.20 -6.57
C SER A 78 6.19 5.47 -7.65
N LEU A 79 5.75 4.28 -8.02
CA LEU A 79 6.38 3.47 -9.08
C LEU A 79 6.21 4.10 -10.47
N ASP A 80 5.09 4.74 -10.76
CA ASP A 80 4.87 5.51 -11.99
C ASP A 80 5.88 6.66 -12.11
N ALA A 81 6.09 7.41 -11.04
CA ALA A 81 7.10 8.47 -11.01
C ALA A 81 8.52 7.93 -11.19
N LYS A 82 8.87 6.80 -10.55
CA LYS A 82 10.17 6.14 -10.71
C LYS A 82 10.39 5.58 -12.10
N ALA A 83 9.33 5.13 -12.77
CA ALA A 83 9.36 4.63 -14.15
C ALA A 83 9.65 5.74 -15.19
N SER A 84 9.78 7.01 -14.78
CA SER A 84 10.38 8.05 -15.62
C SER A 84 11.85 7.75 -15.95
N ASP A 85 12.52 6.94 -15.13
CA ASP A 85 13.82 6.36 -15.45
C ASP A 85 13.63 5.17 -16.41
N PRO A 86 14.28 5.16 -17.58
CA PRO A 86 14.15 4.08 -18.57
C PRO A 86 14.55 2.70 -18.04
N GLU A 87 15.51 2.61 -17.11
CA GLU A 87 15.91 1.33 -16.52
C GLU A 87 14.79 0.77 -15.62
N VAL A 88 14.18 1.64 -14.82
CA VAL A 88 13.02 1.27 -13.99
C VAL A 88 11.83 0.88 -14.86
N ALA A 89 11.55 1.65 -15.91
CA ALA A 89 10.47 1.33 -16.85
C ALA A 89 10.66 -0.04 -17.51
N ALA A 90 11.90 -0.37 -17.90
CA ALA A 90 12.24 -1.68 -18.48
C ALA A 90 12.02 -2.81 -17.48
N VAL A 91 12.48 -2.66 -16.22
CA VAL A 91 12.26 -3.65 -15.15
C VAL A 91 10.77 -3.86 -14.90
N MET A 92 9.97 -2.79 -14.89
CA MET A 92 8.52 -2.87 -14.70
C MET A 92 7.85 -3.61 -15.87
N ALA A 93 8.18 -3.26 -17.12
CA ALA A 93 7.62 -3.91 -18.30
C ALA A 93 7.97 -5.40 -18.35
N GLU A 94 9.26 -5.73 -18.21
CA GLU A 94 9.76 -7.12 -18.23
C GLU A 94 9.13 -7.95 -17.10
N GLY A 95 8.99 -7.38 -15.91
CA GLY A 95 8.37 -8.07 -14.78
C GLY A 95 6.90 -8.39 -15.03
N ILE A 96 6.14 -7.44 -15.56
CA ILE A 96 4.72 -7.62 -15.89
C ILE A 96 4.54 -8.64 -17.02
N ASP A 97 5.33 -8.54 -18.09
CA ASP A 97 5.33 -9.51 -19.18
C ASP A 97 5.67 -10.91 -18.67
N GLY A 98 6.60 -10.99 -17.71
CA GLY A 98 6.97 -12.22 -17.04
C GLY A 98 5.82 -12.83 -16.22
N LEU A 99 5.00 -12.03 -15.54
CA LEU A 99 3.80 -12.51 -14.85
C LEU A 99 2.79 -13.09 -15.86
N ASP A 100 2.54 -12.40 -16.95
CA ASP A 100 1.64 -12.85 -18.01
C ASP A 100 2.12 -14.13 -18.67
N ALA A 101 3.42 -14.23 -18.97
CA ALA A 101 4.02 -15.43 -19.52
C ALA A 101 3.87 -16.64 -18.59
N ALA A 102 4.08 -16.44 -17.26
CA ALA A 102 3.89 -17.50 -16.27
C ALA A 102 2.41 -17.89 -16.08
N ALA A 103 1.51 -16.94 -16.31
CA ALA A 103 0.07 -17.19 -16.30
C ALA A 103 -0.44 -17.93 -17.54
N GLY A 104 0.35 -17.94 -18.62
CA GLY A 104 -0.09 -18.42 -19.93
C GLY A 104 -1.08 -17.47 -20.61
N GLY A 105 -1.12 -16.21 -20.19
CA GLY A 105 -2.03 -15.17 -20.66
C GLY A 105 -2.11 -14.01 -19.70
N ASP A 106 -3.30 -13.41 -19.52
CA ASP A 106 -3.48 -12.29 -18.61
C ASP A 106 -3.45 -12.73 -17.14
N TRP A 107 -2.39 -12.35 -16.44
CA TRP A 107 -2.21 -12.65 -15.00
C TRP A 107 -3.33 -12.07 -14.13
N LEU A 108 -3.88 -10.91 -14.49
CA LEU A 108 -4.99 -10.30 -13.76
C LEU A 108 -6.27 -11.14 -13.79
N SER A 109 -6.43 -11.99 -14.79
CA SER A 109 -7.60 -12.88 -14.92
C SER A 109 -7.56 -14.09 -13.99
N LEU A 110 -6.42 -14.38 -13.37
CA LEU A 110 -6.24 -15.52 -12.47
C LEU A 110 -6.87 -15.27 -11.10
N GLY A 111 -7.27 -16.37 -10.45
CA GLY A 111 -7.67 -16.32 -9.04
C GLY A 111 -6.48 -16.04 -8.12
N GLU A 112 -6.79 -15.54 -6.92
CA GLU A 112 -5.83 -15.06 -5.92
C GLU A 112 -4.72 -16.07 -5.62
N THR A 113 -5.06 -17.32 -5.35
CA THR A 113 -4.11 -18.38 -5.03
C THR A 113 -3.08 -18.54 -6.16
N ARG A 114 -3.54 -18.58 -7.41
CA ARG A 114 -2.65 -18.75 -8.55
C ARG A 114 -1.79 -17.50 -8.80
N GLN A 115 -2.33 -16.31 -8.54
CA GLN A 115 -1.55 -15.07 -8.57
C GLN A 115 -0.42 -15.11 -7.55
N LEU A 116 -0.69 -15.55 -6.32
CA LEU A 116 0.30 -15.68 -5.25
C LEU A 116 1.38 -16.73 -5.57
N ASP A 117 1.01 -17.88 -6.11
CA ASP A 117 1.96 -18.93 -6.52
C ASP A 117 2.99 -18.34 -7.51
N ILE A 118 2.49 -17.66 -8.57
CA ILE A 118 3.35 -17.05 -9.59
C ILE A 118 4.24 -15.95 -8.99
N LEU A 119 3.71 -15.13 -8.08
CA LEU A 119 4.50 -14.10 -7.41
C LEU A 119 5.59 -14.71 -6.52
N SER A 120 5.28 -15.79 -5.82
CA SER A 120 6.25 -16.51 -4.98
C SER A 120 7.41 -17.06 -5.80
N ASP A 121 7.11 -17.62 -6.99
CA ASP A 121 8.13 -18.11 -7.92
C ASP A 121 9.00 -16.98 -8.50
N ARG A 122 8.56 -15.75 -8.41
CA ARG A 122 9.25 -14.54 -8.87
C ARG A 122 9.98 -13.78 -7.75
N ALA A 123 9.96 -14.29 -6.53
CA ALA A 123 10.69 -13.70 -5.41
C ALA A 123 12.18 -13.56 -5.75
N GLY A 124 12.76 -12.40 -5.42
CA GLY A 124 14.16 -12.09 -5.70
C GLY A 124 14.45 -11.58 -7.12
N THR A 125 13.47 -11.52 -8.03
CA THR A 125 13.65 -10.83 -9.31
C THR A 125 13.70 -9.32 -9.13
N SER A 126 14.35 -8.59 -10.06
CA SER A 126 14.44 -7.12 -10.01
C SER A 126 13.08 -6.45 -9.90
N PHE A 127 12.08 -6.95 -10.64
CA PHE A 127 10.70 -6.45 -10.56
C PHE A 127 10.10 -6.66 -9.16
N PHE A 128 10.21 -7.88 -8.63
CA PHE A 128 9.66 -8.21 -7.31
C PHE A 128 10.26 -7.33 -6.22
N GLU A 129 11.59 -7.21 -6.20
CA GLU A 129 12.29 -6.42 -5.18
C GLU A 129 12.02 -4.92 -5.32
N LEU A 130 11.91 -4.40 -6.55
CA LEU A 130 11.54 -3.01 -6.82
C LEU A 130 10.15 -2.70 -6.25
N VAL A 131 9.14 -3.51 -6.61
CA VAL A 131 7.76 -3.30 -6.16
C VAL A 131 7.64 -3.49 -4.65
N ARG A 132 8.24 -4.54 -4.10
CA ARG A 132 8.23 -4.83 -2.66
C ARG A 132 8.90 -3.70 -1.85
N GLY A 133 10.08 -3.28 -2.29
CA GLY A 133 10.85 -2.23 -1.60
C GLY A 133 10.13 -0.88 -1.61
N ASP A 134 9.56 -0.49 -2.74
CA ASP A 134 8.78 0.73 -2.84
C ASP A 134 7.50 0.65 -2.00
N ALA A 135 6.81 -0.49 -2.04
CA ALA A 135 5.57 -0.69 -1.29
C ALA A 135 5.79 -0.59 0.22
N VAL A 136 6.89 -1.15 0.76
CA VAL A 136 7.20 -1.02 2.19
C VAL A 136 7.28 0.44 2.61
N VAL A 137 7.96 1.29 1.85
CA VAL A 137 8.08 2.70 2.17
C VAL A 137 6.76 3.42 1.93
N SER A 138 6.20 3.34 0.72
CA SER A 138 5.03 4.13 0.33
C SER A 138 3.75 3.74 1.07
N LEU A 139 3.62 2.47 1.49
CA LEU A 139 2.45 1.98 2.22
C LEU A 139 2.54 2.29 3.71
N TYR A 140 3.73 2.08 4.32
CA TYR A 140 3.89 2.20 5.78
C TYR A 140 4.44 3.54 6.24
N ASP A 141 4.98 4.38 5.36
CA ASP A 141 5.30 5.78 5.65
C ASP A 141 4.17 6.71 5.20
N ASN A 142 2.94 6.39 5.63
CA ASN A 142 1.73 7.07 5.19
C ASN A 142 0.78 7.31 6.38
N PRO A 143 0.39 8.56 6.66
CA PRO A 143 -0.52 8.88 7.75
C PRO A 143 -1.88 8.13 7.69
N LEU A 144 -2.38 7.78 6.49
CA LEU A 144 -3.60 6.98 6.35
C LEU A 144 -3.39 5.53 6.82
N ALA A 145 -2.22 4.96 6.52
CA ALA A 145 -1.84 3.64 7.03
C ALA A 145 -1.60 3.69 8.55
N TYR A 146 -0.97 4.74 9.05
CA TYR A 146 -0.77 4.95 10.50
C TYR A 146 -2.10 4.93 11.25
N ALA A 147 -3.09 5.70 10.78
CA ALA A 147 -4.42 5.74 11.38
C ALA A 147 -5.09 4.36 11.39
N HIS A 148 -4.91 3.59 10.31
CA HIS A 148 -5.46 2.24 10.19
C HIS A 148 -4.82 1.27 11.19
N PHE A 149 -3.49 1.31 11.34
CA PHE A 149 -2.76 0.42 12.25
C PHE A 149 -2.71 0.91 13.70
N GLY A 150 -3.28 2.06 14.01
CA GLY A 150 -3.21 2.66 15.34
C GLY A 150 -1.82 3.17 15.70
N TYR A 151 -0.97 3.43 14.70
CA TYR A 151 0.34 4.06 14.90
C TYR A 151 0.17 5.58 14.91
N GLU A 152 0.63 6.24 15.96
CA GLU A 152 0.47 7.67 16.12
C GLU A 152 1.43 8.51 15.26
N GLY A 153 2.33 7.86 14.52
CA GLY A 153 3.31 8.53 13.66
C GLY A 153 4.42 9.20 14.47
N GLU A 154 4.98 10.16 13.97
CA GLU A 154 6.09 11.07 14.17
C GLU A 154 6.89 11.13 15.48
N ALA A 155 8.01 11.85 15.35
CA ALA A 155 8.93 12.27 16.39
C ALA A 155 8.23 13.11 17.47
N GLY A 156 7.76 12.51 18.50
CA GLY A 156 6.95 13.08 19.60
C GLY A 156 6.06 12.03 20.21
N ASN A 157 5.77 10.98 19.45
CA ASN A 157 5.19 9.78 20.00
C ASN A 157 6.24 9.10 20.89
N ALA A 158 5.98 9.07 22.18
CA ALA A 158 6.87 8.44 23.17
C ALA A 158 7.06 6.93 22.94
N GLY A 159 6.44 6.36 21.91
CA GLY A 159 6.50 4.94 21.58
C GLY A 159 6.08 4.10 22.80
N TYR A 160 6.91 3.14 23.15
CA TYR A 160 6.67 2.27 24.31
C TYR A 160 7.01 2.90 25.65
N LEU A 161 7.62 4.08 25.71
CA LEU A 161 8.04 4.71 26.96
C LEU A 161 6.88 4.99 27.92
N THR A 162 5.67 5.23 27.37
CA THR A 162 4.47 5.51 28.15
C THR A 162 3.42 4.41 28.08
N LYS A 163 3.60 3.42 27.19
CA LYS A 163 2.64 2.33 26.98
C LYS A 163 2.99 1.04 27.71
N GLY A 164 4.06 1.03 28.50
CA GLY A 164 4.52 -0.11 29.30
C GLY A 164 5.18 -1.22 28.46
N PHE A 165 6.27 -1.77 29.00
CA PHE A 165 6.89 -2.97 28.45
C PHE A 165 6.23 -4.26 28.98
N ASP A 166 5.30 -4.13 29.93
CA ASP A 166 4.70 -5.22 30.70
C ASP A 166 3.31 -5.62 30.21
N ASP A 167 2.90 -5.21 28.98
CA ASP A 167 1.55 -5.45 28.46
C ASP A 167 1.30 -6.90 28.02
N LEU A 168 2.30 -7.75 28.12
CA LEU A 168 2.17 -9.17 27.80
C LEU A 168 1.63 -9.98 29.01
N THR A 169 0.44 -9.61 29.48
CA THR A 169 -0.23 -10.28 30.61
C THR A 169 -0.53 -11.76 30.37
N TRP A 170 -0.45 -12.19 29.10
CA TRP A 170 -0.63 -13.60 28.69
C TRP A 170 0.69 -14.39 28.72
N LEU A 171 1.84 -13.73 28.80
CA LEU A 171 3.13 -14.39 28.90
C LEU A 171 3.46 -14.59 30.37
N PRO A 172 3.63 -15.85 30.85
CA PRO A 172 4.06 -16.09 32.22
C PRO A 172 5.46 -15.51 32.42
N ASP A 173 5.69 -14.94 33.61
CA ASP A 173 7.03 -14.48 33.99
C ASP A 173 8.03 -15.62 33.87
N PRO A 174 9.24 -15.36 33.31
CA PRO A 174 10.28 -16.37 33.24
C PRO A 174 10.68 -16.79 34.64
N PRO A 175 11.04 -18.07 34.87
CA PRO A 175 11.53 -18.52 36.18
C PRO A 175 12.70 -17.64 36.60
N LYS A 176 12.67 -17.16 37.84
CA LYS A 176 13.69 -16.22 38.37
C LYS A 176 15.17 -16.64 38.15
N PRO A 177 15.52 -17.94 38.08
CA PRO A 177 16.90 -18.37 37.77
C PRO A 177 17.31 -18.13 36.32
N GLU A 178 16.34 -18.07 35.41
CA GLU A 178 16.58 -17.91 33.95
C GLU A 178 16.45 -16.46 33.49
N GLY A 179 15.75 -15.62 34.28
CA GLY A 179 15.48 -14.23 33.94
C GLY A 179 16.65 -13.27 34.11
N GLY A 180 17.76 -13.71 34.70
CA GLY A 180 18.89 -12.82 35.02
C GLY A 180 18.51 -11.66 35.95
N TYR A 181 19.49 -10.93 36.42
CA TYR A 181 19.23 -9.68 37.14
C TYR A 181 18.86 -8.57 36.15
N LEU A 182 17.74 -7.91 36.37
CA LEU A 182 17.45 -6.69 35.63
C LEU A 182 18.53 -5.65 35.93
N PRO A 183 18.97 -4.84 34.94
CA PRO A 183 19.92 -3.78 35.17
C PRO A 183 19.36 -2.80 36.22
N GLY A 184 19.88 -2.83 37.44
CA GLY A 184 19.46 -1.99 38.58
C GLY A 184 19.05 -2.73 39.83
N GLU A 185 18.84 -4.04 39.81
CA GLU A 185 18.77 -4.85 41.06
C GLU A 185 20.17 -5.13 41.56
N ALA A 186 20.71 -4.15 42.27
CA ALA A 186 21.91 -4.37 43.04
C ALA A 186 21.58 -5.36 44.20
N THR A 187 22.33 -6.43 44.26
CA THR A 187 22.33 -7.34 45.41
C THR A 187 22.52 -6.55 46.71
N ALA A 188 21.48 -6.53 47.52
CA ALA A 188 21.62 -6.13 48.92
C ALA A 188 22.25 -7.28 49.72
#